data_0067e7a843dcd98aa09c40a53e76cbef
#
_entry.id   0067e7a843dcd98aa09c40a53e76cbef
#
_cell.length_a   1.000
_cell.length_b   1.000
_cell.length_c   1.000
_cell.angle_alpha   90.00
_cell.angle_beta   90.00
_cell.angle_gamma   90.00
#
_symmetry.space_group_name_H-M   'P 1'
#
loop_
_entity.id
_entity.type
_entity.pdbx_description
1 polymer ?
#
loop_
_entity_poly.entity_id
_entity_poly.type
_entity_poly.pdbx_seq_one_letter_code
_entity_poly.pdbx_strand_id
1 'polypeptide(L)' 'MGEEKRVQLNVRVTKETLEKLDEIVEYYQEHTKIGRVYKGDVLTDIIDKSYEVMNKQKKNIRKI' A
#
# COMPACT_ATOMS: atom_id res chain seq x y z
N MET A 1 -11.53 -5.29 -18.43
CA MET A 1 -11.33 -5.19 -18.01
C MET A 1 -10.91 -5.48 -17.18
N GLY A 2 -10.53 -5.68 -16.99
CA GLY A 2 -10.02 -5.69 -15.96
C GLY A 2 -10.25 -6.42 -14.85
N GLU A 3 -10.22 -7.45 -14.87
CA GLU A 3 -10.37 -8.14 -13.89
C GLU A 3 -9.18 -8.40 -13.21
N GLU A 4 -8.73 -7.81 -12.18
CA GLU A 4 -7.62 -8.11 -11.48
C GLU A 4 -7.83 -9.27 -10.61
N LYS A 5 -7.06 -10.30 -10.73
CA LYS A 5 -7.12 -11.41 -9.91
C LYS A 5 -6.46 -11.09 -8.65
N ARG A 6 -7.07 -11.23 -7.53
CA ARG A 6 -6.45 -10.98 -6.24
C ARG A 6 -5.81 -12.22 -5.74
N VAL A 7 -4.55 -12.10 -5.31
CA VAL A 7 -3.84 -13.23 -4.74
C VAL A 7 -3.44 -12.87 -3.34
N GLN A 8 -3.19 -13.85 -2.53
CA GLN A 8 -2.87 -13.62 -1.15
C GLN A 8 -1.39 -13.31 -1.00
N LEU A 9 -1.10 -12.32 -0.19
CA LEU A 9 0.27 -11.94 0.06
C LEU A 9 0.57 -12.25 1.53
N ASN A 10 1.48 -13.15 1.76
CA ASN A 10 1.83 -13.51 3.11
C ASN A 10 3.21 -13.04 3.46
N VAL A 11 3.30 -12.14 4.43
CA VAL A 11 4.60 -11.65 4.85
C VAL A 11 4.60 -11.56 6.36
N ARG A 12 5.77 -11.58 6.94
CA ARG A 12 5.88 -11.44 8.37
C ARG A 12 6.45 -10.08 8.64
N VAL A 13 5.87 -9.38 9.60
CA VAL A 13 6.36 -8.07 9.97
C VAL A 13 6.41 -8.00 11.47
N THR A 14 7.07 -7.00 11.99
CA THR A 14 7.15 -6.84 13.44
C THR A 14 5.80 -6.35 13.94
N LYS A 15 5.59 -6.48 15.22
CA LYS A 15 4.37 -6.02 15.83
C LYS A 15 4.21 -4.53 15.63
N GLU A 16 5.31 -3.81 15.74
CA GLU A 16 5.27 -2.37 15.56
C GLU A 16 4.80 -2.00 14.17
N THR A 17 5.29 -2.71 13.17
CA THR A 17 4.90 -2.45 11.80
C THR A 17 3.42 -2.74 11.61
N LEU A 18 2.95 -3.80 12.23
CA LEU A 18 1.54 -4.15 12.11
C LEU A 18 0.66 -3.07 12.73
N GLU A 19 1.07 -2.54 13.88
CA GLU A 19 0.31 -1.50 14.53
C GLU A 19 0.25 -0.25 13.68
N LYS A 20 1.35 0.07 13.01
CA LYS A 20 1.36 1.22 12.14
C LYS A 20 0.42 1.03 10.97
N LEU A 21 0.37 -0.17 10.44
CA LEU A 21 -0.54 -0.45 9.35
C LEU A 21 -1.98 -0.28 9.81
N ASP A 22 -2.29 -0.78 11.00
CA ASP A 22 -3.65 -0.65 11.51
C ASP A 22 -4.03 0.82 11.69
N GLU A 23 -3.11 1.64 12.11
CA GLU A 23 -3.38 3.06 12.27
C GLU A 23 -3.63 3.70 10.91
N ILE A 24 -2.89 3.30 9.90
CA ILE A 24 -3.08 3.84 8.56
C ILE A 24 -4.47 3.46 8.05
N VAL A 25 -4.86 2.22 8.30
CA VAL A 25 -6.18 1.77 7.85
C VAL A 25 -7.26 2.59 8.52
N GLU A 26 -7.11 2.86 9.82
CA GLU A 26 -8.07 3.66 10.53
C GLU A 26 -8.13 5.07 9.98
N TYR A 27 -6.99 5.62 9.67
CA TYR A 27 -6.91 6.96 9.13
C TYR A 27 -7.65 7.03 7.81
N TYR A 28 -7.44 6.05 6.94
CA TYR A 28 -8.12 6.03 5.65
C TYR A 28 -9.62 5.88 5.86
N GLN A 29 -10.01 5.04 6.82
CA GLN A 29 -11.43 4.82 7.08
C GLN A 29 -12.10 6.11 7.56
N GLU A 30 -11.43 6.86 8.39
CA GLU A 30 -11.98 8.11 8.89
C GLU A 30 -12.17 9.14 7.79
N HIS A 31 -11.35 9.07 6.76
CA HIS A 31 -11.44 10.02 5.68
C HIS A 31 -12.24 9.50 4.50
N THR A 32 -12.85 8.33 4.64
CA THR A 32 -13.67 7.76 3.59
C THR A 32 -15.11 7.79 4.06
N LYS A 33 -15.94 8.54 3.39
CA LYS A 33 -17.30 8.66 3.80
C LYS A 33 -18.20 7.55 3.41
N ILE A 34 -17.90 6.88 2.38
CA ILE A 34 -18.73 5.80 1.91
C ILE A 34 -17.96 4.53 1.80
N GLY A 35 -18.51 3.46 2.31
CA GLY A 35 -17.90 2.16 2.17
C GLY A 35 -16.88 1.87 3.24
N ARG A 36 -16.36 0.68 3.18
CA ARG A 36 -15.40 0.24 4.15
C ARG A 36 -14.03 0.11 3.54
N VAL A 37 -13.00 0.53 4.26
CA VAL A 37 -11.64 0.44 3.79
C VAL A 37 -11.03 -0.82 4.35
N TYR A 38 -10.46 -1.63 3.47
CA TYR A 38 -9.82 -2.85 3.88
C TYR A 38 -8.31 -2.74 3.82
N LYS A 39 -7.64 -3.56 4.60
CA LYS A 39 -6.20 -3.56 4.67
C LYS A 39 -5.58 -3.74 3.30
N GLY A 40 -6.16 -4.61 2.48
CA GLY A 40 -5.64 -4.85 1.15
C GLY A 40 -5.68 -3.61 0.27
N ASP A 41 -6.72 -2.80 0.42
CA ASP A 41 -6.84 -1.60 -0.37
C ASP A 41 -5.77 -0.58 0.03
N VAL A 42 -5.52 -0.47 1.33
CA VAL A 42 -4.50 0.44 1.81
C VAL A 42 -3.13 -0.02 1.34
N LEU A 43 -2.87 -1.31 1.42
CA LEU A 43 -1.59 -1.84 0.98
C LEU A 43 -1.38 -1.62 -0.50
N THR A 44 -2.43 -1.77 -1.30
CA THR A 44 -2.33 -1.53 -2.73
C THR A 44 -1.90 -0.09 -2.99
N ASP A 45 -2.51 0.84 -2.29
CA ASP A 45 -2.21 2.24 -2.49
C ASP A 45 -0.77 2.55 -2.08
N ILE A 46 -0.35 2.02 -0.95
CA ILE A 46 1.00 2.24 -0.46
C ILE A 46 2.02 1.66 -1.42
N ILE A 47 1.77 0.46 -1.88
CA ILE A 47 2.70 -0.21 -2.77
C ILE A 47 2.78 0.52 -4.11
N ASP A 48 1.65 0.98 -4.62
CA ASP A 48 1.65 1.70 -5.88
C ASP A 48 2.47 2.98 -5.76
N LYS A 49 2.31 3.69 -4.67
CA LYS A 49 3.06 4.91 -4.47
C LYS A 49 4.55 4.64 -4.33
N SER A 50 4.89 3.60 -3.59
CA SER A 50 6.29 3.24 -3.41
C SER A 50 6.91 2.81 -4.73
N TYR A 51 6.14 2.13 -5.52
CA TYR A 51 6.62 1.65 -6.81
C TYR A 51 6.93 2.83 -7.74
N GLU A 52 6.08 3.84 -7.71
CA GLU A 52 6.31 5.02 -8.51
C GLU A 52 7.58 5.75 -8.08
N VAL A 53 7.77 5.87 -6.77
CA VAL A 53 8.95 6.53 -6.25
C VAL A 53 10.18 5.75 -6.65
N MET A 54 10.13 4.44 -6.56
CA MET A 54 11.24 3.60 -6.92
C MET A 54 11.62 3.80 -8.39
N ASN A 55 10.63 3.86 -9.25
CA ASN A 55 10.91 4.04 -10.66
C ASN A 55 11.56 5.38 -10.95
N LYS A 56 11.15 6.40 -10.24
CA LYS A 56 11.77 7.70 -10.42
C LYS A 56 13.20 7.68 -9.94
N GLN A 57 13.44 7.02 -8.82
CA GLN A 57 14.79 6.94 -8.30
C GLN A 57 15.68 6.12 -9.20
N LYS A 58 15.17 5.09 -9.79
CA LYS A 58 15.95 4.29 -10.69
C LYS A 58 16.39 5.08 -11.89
N LYS A 59 15.52 5.94 -12.40
CA LYS A 59 15.91 6.74 -13.52
C LYS A 59 17.03 7.67 -13.13
N ASN A 60 16.97 8.26 -11.96
CA ASN A 60 18.01 9.15 -11.53
C ASN A 60 19.33 8.42 -11.33
N ILE A 61 19.28 7.26 -10.76
CA ILE A 61 20.48 6.50 -10.53
C ILE A 61 21.16 6.13 -11.81
N ARG A 62 20.38 5.84 -12.82
CA ARG A 62 20.95 5.45 -14.07
C ARG A 62 21.75 6.54 -14.71
N LYS A 63 21.56 7.74 -14.33
CA LYS A 63 22.29 8.76 -14.92
C LYS A 63 23.70 8.79 -14.50
N ILE A 64 24.09 8.11 -13.54
CA ILE A 64 25.45 8.12 -13.08
C ILE A 64 26.40 7.44 -13.98
#